data_37e0df36dc0f79a121665c92a49ca3e9
#
_entry.id   37e0df36dc0f79a121665c92a49ca3e9
#
_cell.length_a   1.000
_cell.length_b   1.000
_cell.length_c   1.000
_cell.angle_alpha   90.00
_cell.angle_beta   90.00
_cell.angle_gamma   90.00
#
_symmetry.space_group_name_H-M   'P 1'
#
loop_
_entity.id
_entity.type
_entity.pdbx_description
1 polymer ?
#
loop_
_entity_poly.entity_id
_entity_poly.type
_entity_poly.pdbx_seq_one_letter_code
_entity_poly.pdbx_strand_id
1 'polypeptide(L)'
;MISVLIISKNDEDVIGDAIKSVNDLADEIIVVDGGSSDKTSEIAEKAGARVVKNKFKNFADQRNLAATFAHGDWIFYLDSDERATPRF
;
A
#
# COMPACT_ATOMS: atom_id res chain seq x y z
N MET A 1 -1.42 10.48 -13.81
CA MET A 1 -1.74 10.13 -12.42
C MET A 1 -1.01 8.87 -12.03
N ILE A 2 -0.40 8.86 -10.87
CA ILE A 2 0.39 7.73 -10.37
C ILE A 2 -0.32 7.10 -9.17
N SER A 3 -0.59 5.79 -9.28
CA SER A 3 -1.15 5.01 -8.18
C SER A 3 -0.06 4.11 -7.61
N VAL A 4 0.12 4.13 -6.29
CA VAL A 4 1.03 3.24 -5.58
C VAL A 4 0.20 2.21 -4.81
N LEU A 5 0.51 0.94 -5.02
CA LEU A 5 -0.20 -0.18 -4.41
C LEU A 5 0.72 -0.88 -3.42
N ILE A 6 0.26 -1.03 -2.18
CA ILE A 6 1.02 -1.67 -1.11
C ILE A 6 0.22 -2.85 -0.59
N ILE A 7 0.84 -4.03 -0.61
CA ILE A 7 0.28 -5.24 0.00
C ILE A 7 0.86 -5.36 1.39
N SER A 8 0.00 -5.49 2.39
CA SER A 8 0.42 -5.42 3.79
C SER A 8 -0.33 -6.41 4.66
N LYS A 9 0.35 -6.92 5.68
CA LYS A 9 -0.25 -7.73 6.74
C LYS A 9 0.65 -7.67 7.97
N ASN A 10 0.12 -7.18 9.10
CA ASN A 10 0.85 -7.05 10.35
C ASN A 10 2.16 -6.24 10.20
N ASP A 11 2.07 -5.10 9.55
CA ASP A 11 3.20 -4.23 9.25
C ASP A 11 3.12 -2.89 9.98
N GLU A 12 2.49 -2.85 11.18
CA GLU A 12 2.29 -1.58 11.89
C GLU A 12 3.57 -0.77 12.13
N ASP A 13 4.71 -1.47 12.26
CA ASP A 13 5.99 -0.80 12.50
C ASP A 13 6.55 -0.10 11.27
N VAL A 14 6.16 -0.52 10.07
CA VAL A 14 6.79 -0.05 8.84
C VAL A 14 5.83 0.61 7.86
N ILE A 15 4.52 0.35 7.95
CA ILE A 15 3.56 0.81 6.96
C ILE A 15 3.50 2.34 6.83
N GLY A 16 3.57 3.04 7.94
CA GLY A 16 3.54 4.51 7.94
C GLY A 16 4.72 5.09 7.19
N ASP A 17 5.91 4.57 7.41
CA ASP A 17 7.12 5.03 6.74
C ASP A 17 7.10 4.68 5.26
N ALA A 18 6.58 3.50 4.90
CA ALA A 18 6.44 3.11 3.51
C ALA A 18 5.54 4.10 2.75
N ILE A 19 4.41 4.46 3.34
CA ILE A 19 3.48 5.42 2.74
C ILE A 19 4.14 6.78 2.60
N LYS A 20 4.83 7.26 3.64
CA LYS A 20 5.53 8.54 3.59
C LYS A 20 6.58 8.59 2.50
N SER A 21 7.26 7.46 2.25
CA SER A 21 8.34 7.41 1.26
C SER A 21 7.83 7.64 -0.17
N VAL A 22 6.56 7.39 -0.44
CA VAL A 22 5.96 7.56 -1.77
C VAL A 22 4.96 8.71 -1.84
N ASN A 23 4.73 9.40 -0.73
CA ASN A 23 3.67 10.39 -0.64
C ASN A 23 3.83 11.55 -1.62
N ASP A 24 5.06 11.98 -1.87
CA ASP A 24 5.33 13.08 -2.83
C ASP A 24 5.22 12.62 -4.27
N LEU A 25 5.38 11.33 -4.53
CA LEU A 25 5.36 10.74 -5.86
C LEU A 25 3.95 10.34 -6.29
N ALA A 26 3.17 9.81 -5.35
CA ALA A 26 1.89 9.19 -5.64
C ALA A 26 0.74 10.19 -5.64
N ASP A 27 -0.15 10.07 -6.61
CA ASP A 27 -1.42 10.79 -6.61
C ASP A 27 -2.46 10.05 -5.77
N GLU A 28 -2.36 8.73 -5.71
CA GLU A 28 -3.15 7.93 -4.78
C GLU A 28 -2.31 6.77 -4.25
N ILE A 29 -2.61 6.37 -3.01
CA ILE A 29 -1.95 5.24 -2.36
C ILE A 29 -3.04 4.29 -1.89
N ILE A 30 -2.95 3.04 -2.32
CA ILE A 30 -3.91 2.00 -1.95
C ILE A 30 -3.16 0.91 -1.20
N VAL A 31 -3.61 0.62 0.02
CA VAL A 31 -3.06 -0.45 0.84
C VAL A 31 -4.08 -1.58 0.89
N VAL A 32 -3.68 -2.76 0.45
CA VAL A 32 -4.50 -3.96 0.62
C VAL A 32 -4.00 -4.67 1.87
N ASP A 33 -4.85 -4.67 2.90
CA ASP A 33 -4.55 -5.30 4.18
C ASP A 33 -5.05 -6.75 4.16
N GLY A 34 -4.14 -7.68 4.33
CA GLY A 34 -4.39 -9.11 4.26
C GLY A 34 -4.96 -9.75 5.52
N GLY A 35 -5.54 -8.94 6.40
CA GLY A 35 -6.13 -9.45 7.65
C GLY A 35 -5.22 -9.21 8.85
N SER A 36 -4.69 -8.01 8.98
CA SER A 36 -3.84 -7.64 10.12
C SER A 36 -4.60 -7.71 11.42
N SER A 37 -3.93 -8.24 12.44
CA SER A 37 -4.42 -8.23 13.82
C SER A 37 -3.89 -7.04 14.62
N ASP A 38 -2.98 -6.28 14.06
CA ASP A 38 -2.39 -5.10 14.67
C ASP A 38 -3.03 -3.81 14.13
N LYS A 39 -2.34 -2.67 14.28
CA LYS A 39 -2.85 -1.35 13.89
C LYS A 39 -2.46 -0.96 12.46
N THR A 40 -2.05 -1.89 11.61
CA THR A 40 -1.62 -1.61 10.24
C THR A 40 -2.64 -0.76 9.47
N SER A 41 -3.90 -1.17 9.46
CA SER A 41 -4.95 -0.43 8.73
C SER A 41 -5.16 0.97 9.26
N GLU A 42 -5.18 1.15 10.57
CA GLU A 42 -5.38 2.46 11.19
C GLU A 42 -4.25 3.43 10.83
N ILE A 43 -3.02 2.93 10.90
CA ILE A 43 -1.84 3.74 10.60
C ILE A 43 -1.84 4.13 9.12
N ALA A 44 -2.19 3.19 8.23
CA ALA A 44 -2.25 3.46 6.80
C ALA A 44 -3.31 4.52 6.48
N GLU A 45 -4.49 4.44 7.08
CA GLU A 45 -5.54 5.43 6.87
C GLU A 45 -5.12 6.81 7.35
N LYS A 46 -4.49 6.89 8.52
CA LYS A 46 -4.01 8.16 9.08
C LYS A 46 -2.91 8.77 8.23
N ALA A 47 -2.13 7.94 7.54
CA ALA A 47 -1.08 8.42 6.64
C ALA A 47 -1.62 8.87 5.28
N GLY A 48 -2.91 8.73 5.02
CA GLY A 48 -3.55 9.21 3.81
C GLY A 48 -3.82 8.15 2.75
N ALA A 49 -3.58 6.87 3.06
CA ALA A 49 -3.84 5.80 2.12
C ALA A 49 -5.31 5.34 2.17
N ARG A 50 -5.79 4.86 1.04
CA ARG A 50 -7.05 4.13 1.00
C ARG A 50 -6.76 2.68 1.38
N VAL A 51 -7.45 2.16 2.38
CA VAL A 51 -7.25 0.79 2.84
C VAL A 51 -8.38 -0.11 2.35
N VAL A 52 -8.00 -1.21 1.71
CA VAL A 52 -8.92 -2.26 1.30
C VAL A 52 -8.56 -3.51 2.07
N LYS A 53 -9.50 -4.05 2.84
CA LYS A 53 -9.26 -5.26 3.62
C LYS A 53 -9.67 -6.48 2.81
N ASN A 54 -8.73 -7.40 2.64
CA ASN A 54 -8.99 -8.65 1.93
C ASN A 54 -8.07 -9.74 2.47
N LYS A 55 -8.66 -10.79 3.02
CA LYS A 55 -7.89 -11.89 3.61
C LYS A 55 -6.85 -12.40 2.63
N PHE A 56 -5.61 -12.47 3.09
CA PHE A 56 -4.49 -12.87 2.27
C PHE A 56 -4.60 -14.34 1.84
N LYS A 57 -4.49 -14.58 0.55
CA LYS A 57 -4.37 -15.92 -0.05
C LYS A 57 -2.99 -16.06 -0.68
N ASN A 58 -2.65 -15.14 -1.56
CA ASN A 58 -1.33 -15.06 -2.18
C ASN A 58 -1.12 -13.63 -2.71
N PHE A 59 0.12 -13.32 -3.05
CA PHE A 59 0.46 -11.97 -3.52
C PHE A 59 -0.21 -11.61 -4.85
N ALA A 60 -0.37 -12.57 -5.75
CA ALA A 60 -0.99 -12.31 -7.05
C ALA A 60 -2.44 -11.87 -6.89
N ASP A 61 -3.21 -12.53 -6.02
CA ASP A 61 -4.59 -12.15 -5.74
C ASP A 61 -4.67 -10.77 -5.14
N GLN A 62 -3.79 -10.44 -4.18
CA GLN A 62 -3.79 -9.13 -3.53
C GLN A 62 -3.42 -8.02 -4.52
N ARG A 63 -2.43 -8.24 -5.37
CA ARG A 63 -2.06 -7.28 -6.40
C ARG A 63 -3.17 -7.05 -7.39
N ASN A 64 -3.83 -8.11 -7.83
CA ASN A 64 -4.94 -8.00 -8.77
C ASN A 64 -6.09 -7.22 -8.17
N LEU A 65 -6.41 -7.49 -6.91
CA LEU A 65 -7.44 -6.75 -6.20
C LEU A 65 -7.07 -5.27 -6.08
N ALA A 66 -5.83 -4.98 -5.66
CA ALA A 66 -5.37 -3.60 -5.52
C ALA A 66 -5.48 -2.85 -6.85
N ALA A 67 -5.10 -3.49 -7.94
CA ALA A 67 -5.17 -2.88 -9.26
C ALA A 67 -6.58 -2.51 -9.68
N THR A 68 -7.60 -3.25 -9.22
CA THR A 68 -9.00 -2.92 -9.57
C THR A 68 -9.45 -1.60 -8.95
N PHE A 69 -8.80 -1.15 -7.88
CA PHE A 69 -9.14 0.11 -7.22
C PHE A 69 -8.29 1.29 -7.70
N ALA A 70 -7.25 1.03 -8.48
CA ALA A 70 -6.34 2.08 -8.93
C ALA A 70 -6.95 2.88 -10.08
N HIS A 71 -6.78 4.20 -10.02
CA HIS A 71 -7.27 5.13 -11.04
C HIS A 71 -6.15 5.73 -11.88
N GLY A 72 -4.89 5.47 -11.51
CA GLY A 72 -3.75 6.07 -12.20
C GLY A 72 -3.41 5.42 -13.51
N ASP A 73 -2.77 6.18 -14.38
CA ASP A 73 -2.22 5.69 -15.65
C ASP A 73 -0.95 4.86 -15.41
N TRP A 74 -0.24 5.18 -14.35
CA TRP A 74 0.97 4.48 -13.93
C TRP A 74 0.71 3.82 -12.58
N ILE A 75 1.02 2.53 -12.48
CA ILE A 75 0.81 1.75 -11.27
C ILE A 75 2.14 1.21 -10.80
N PHE A 76 2.49 1.54 -9.56
CA PHE A 76 3.70 1.04 -8.91
C PHE A 76 3.34 0.16 -7.73
N TYR A 77 3.99 -0.97 -7.62
CA TYR A 77 3.86 -1.87 -6.48
C TYR A 77 5.02 -1.64 -5.53
N LEU A 78 4.71 -1.54 -4.25
CA LEU A 78 5.71 -1.37 -3.20
C LEU A 78 5.40 -2.36 -2.10
N ASP A 79 6.39 -3.13 -1.66
CA ASP A 79 6.21 -3.97 -0.48
C ASP A 79 6.26 -3.09 0.76
N SER A 80 5.54 -3.47 1.82
CA SER A 80 5.40 -2.65 3.01
C SER A 80 6.72 -2.35 3.71
N ASP A 81 7.73 -3.20 3.55
CA ASP A 81 9.07 -3.00 4.10
C ASP A 81 10.03 -2.26 3.17
N GLU A 82 9.59 -1.93 1.96
CA GLU A 82 10.39 -1.16 1.02
C GLU A 82 10.23 0.34 1.22
N ARG A 83 11.18 1.09 0.68
CA ARG A 83 11.12 2.56 0.68
C ARG A 83 11.45 3.07 -0.71
N ALA A 84 10.69 4.04 -1.18
CA ALA A 84 11.06 4.76 -2.39
C ALA A 84 12.26 5.65 -2.09
N THR A 85 13.26 5.60 -2.96
CA THR A 85 14.46 6.42 -2.79
C THR A 85 14.72 7.20 -4.06
N PRO A 86 15.46 8.31 -3.99
CA PRO A 86 15.74 9.13 -5.18
C PRO A 86 16.62 8.45 -6.21
N ARG A 87 17.16 7.29 -5.90
CA ARG A 87 18.06 6.63 -6.81
C ARG A 87 17.46 5.33 -7.34
N PHE A 88 16.57 5.38 -8.16
CA PHE A 88 16.06 4.20 -8.85
C PHE A 88 15.92 4.47 -10.35
#